data_283aafe08d0f7649019c2a1daa52a7a7
#
_entry.id   283aafe08d0f7649019c2a1daa52a7a7
#
_cell.length_a   1.000
_cell.length_b   1.000
_cell.length_c   1.000
_cell.angle_alpha   90.00
_cell.angle_beta   90.00
_cell.angle_gamma   90.00
#
_symmetry.space_group_name_H-M   'P 1'
#
loop_
_entity.id
_entity.type
_entity.pdbx_description
1 polymer ?
#
loop_
_entity_poly.entity_id
_entity_poly.type
_entity_poly.pdbx_seq_one_letter_code
_entity_poly.pdbx_strand_id
1 'polypeptide(L)'
;MYKWFDFVFLGRFKTWFKPADEQTAYQNGKSCADHNFLLRAIICYSKKFRRKFFICTLDFDGAFDRVSRNILLKKLAICGAGSIFLMCLASMYKRTESIIIQKENFCVYELLSGIKQGLPLSPYLFLFYINDVFVFFYSLYDSISEDLLDKLHILVHADDANILATSRDNLVSKVSSMMEYCKQNMIKLQITKCMFLVINGNDNDKMEIPLDSSYMPYATSVIILGSPLSDSGDLRKDLELHYQMRFKNCIKFFNFIRTNRIAPIAVKLKTLSSCVMSTLLYNCETFGPELPKDLEKLYHKLIKSAMNVRPNTPDKIVLIESGLLPLRALVLKRQLKFFRRFKKSLGENSTRQTVFGKLLLDENHTDFIKHYIKLDEKYTNPNEIYTEALSDAKAFIRDNACPDLHYKYYIYDKMNPDLLPSPFLVSSFGENIIRFRCGSHSLPIETGRWSRIPRDERLCKTCKVVGDEHHVLFECSNFIHNFETNDISKVWKEENIFSFFEDLSKSEIL
;
A
#
# COMPACT_ATOMS: atom_id res chain seq x y z
N MET A 1 -9.47 -5.47 -33.07
CA MET A 1 -8.34 -5.80 -33.97
C MET A 1 -7.05 -5.07 -33.62
N TYR A 2 -7.01 -3.74 -33.47
CA TYR A 2 -5.81 -2.98 -33.13
C TYR A 2 -5.07 -3.48 -31.86
N LYS A 3 -5.79 -3.74 -30.75
CA LYS A 3 -5.15 -4.23 -29.52
C LYS A 3 -4.43 -5.57 -29.66
N TRP A 4 -4.96 -6.50 -30.46
CA TRP A 4 -4.32 -7.78 -30.69
C TRP A 4 -3.03 -7.65 -31.50
N PHE A 5 -3.04 -6.80 -32.53
CA PHE A 5 -1.85 -6.50 -33.32
C PHE A 5 -0.77 -5.85 -32.43
N ASP A 6 -1.18 -4.91 -31.56
CA ASP A 6 -0.30 -4.25 -30.63
C ASP A 6 0.33 -5.21 -29.59
N PHE A 7 -0.42 -6.23 -29.13
CA PHE A 7 0.14 -7.29 -28.27
C PHE A 7 1.21 -8.12 -28.96
N VAL A 8 1.03 -8.44 -30.23
CA VAL A 8 2.05 -9.18 -31.01
C VAL A 8 3.32 -8.33 -31.14
N PHE A 9 3.15 -7.04 -31.43
CA PHE A 9 4.26 -6.10 -31.51
C PHE A 9 4.98 -5.95 -30.18
N LEU A 10 4.23 -5.80 -29.09
CA LEU A 10 4.78 -5.75 -27.74
C LEU A 10 5.58 -7.01 -27.41
N GLY A 11 5.07 -8.20 -27.75
CA GLY A 11 5.79 -9.46 -27.55
C GLY A 11 7.17 -9.45 -28.21
N ARG A 12 7.22 -9.05 -29.49
CA ARG A 12 8.48 -8.92 -30.23
C ARG A 12 9.39 -7.81 -29.67
N PHE A 13 8.81 -6.68 -29.28
CA PHE A 13 9.58 -5.57 -28.73
C PHE A 13 10.26 -5.95 -27.41
N LYS A 14 9.57 -6.68 -26.53
CA LYS A 14 10.11 -7.16 -25.25
C LYS A 14 11.28 -8.15 -25.37
N THR A 15 11.37 -8.90 -26.47
CA THR A 15 12.51 -9.80 -26.68
C THR A 15 13.78 -9.03 -27.00
N TRP A 16 13.65 -7.84 -27.57
CA TRP A 16 14.72 -7.02 -28.07
C TRP A 16 15.10 -5.87 -27.12
N PHE A 17 14.11 -5.16 -26.55
CA PHE A 17 14.34 -4.02 -25.68
C PHE A 17 14.21 -4.39 -24.20
N LYS A 18 15.24 -4.10 -23.43
CA LYS A 18 15.24 -4.14 -21.96
C LYS A 18 15.50 -2.74 -21.45
N PRO A 19 14.55 -2.13 -20.68
CA PRO A 19 14.77 -0.85 -20.05
C PRO A 19 15.93 -0.90 -19.06
N ALA A 20 16.59 0.22 -18.83
CA ALA A 20 17.62 0.38 -17.80
C ALA A 20 17.09 -0.04 -16.42
N ASP A 21 17.98 -0.48 -15.54
CA ASP A 21 17.58 -0.97 -14.21
C ASP A 21 17.04 0.16 -13.32
N GLU A 22 17.48 1.38 -13.53
CA GLU A 22 17.04 2.61 -12.87
C GLU A 22 15.62 3.03 -13.27
N GLN A 23 15.08 2.52 -14.38
CA GLN A 23 13.67 2.61 -14.73
C GLN A 23 12.89 1.51 -14.00
N THR A 24 11.90 1.88 -13.19
CA THR A 24 11.15 0.91 -12.37
C THR A 24 9.73 0.66 -12.87
N ALA A 25 9.25 1.42 -13.88
CA ALA A 25 7.91 1.27 -14.43
C ALA A 25 7.81 0.16 -15.49
N TYR A 26 6.64 -0.43 -15.60
CA TYR A 26 6.23 -1.41 -16.63
C TYR A 26 7.15 -2.62 -16.82
N GLN A 27 8.00 -2.91 -15.83
CA GLN A 27 8.91 -4.05 -15.85
C GLN A 27 8.42 -5.16 -14.92
N ASN A 28 8.56 -6.42 -15.36
CA ASN A 28 8.21 -7.57 -14.53
C ASN A 28 9.08 -7.61 -13.26
N GLY A 29 8.44 -7.82 -12.12
CA GLY A 29 9.15 -7.89 -10.84
C GLY A 29 9.55 -6.54 -10.23
N LYS A 30 9.29 -5.40 -10.91
CA LYS A 30 9.51 -4.06 -10.36
C LYS A 30 8.20 -3.33 -10.09
N SER A 31 8.24 -2.33 -9.22
CA SER A 31 7.09 -1.50 -8.85
C SER A 31 7.55 -0.13 -8.31
N CYS A 32 6.61 0.77 -8.09
CA CYS A 32 6.88 2.05 -7.40
C CYS A 32 7.49 1.87 -6.00
N ALA A 33 7.22 0.74 -5.33
CA ALA A 33 7.84 0.42 -4.05
C ALA A 33 9.36 0.23 -4.15
N ASP A 34 9.87 -0.31 -5.26
CA ASP A 34 11.31 -0.47 -5.49
C ASP A 34 12.04 0.88 -5.52
N HIS A 35 11.43 1.85 -6.19
CA HIS A 35 11.93 3.21 -6.28
C HIS A 35 11.97 3.89 -4.90
N ASN A 36 10.82 3.89 -4.21
CA ASN A 36 10.71 4.50 -2.88
C ASN A 36 11.56 3.80 -1.82
N PHE A 37 11.72 2.48 -1.90
CA PHE A 37 12.56 1.72 -0.98
C PHE A 37 14.03 2.14 -1.09
N LEU A 38 14.54 2.24 -2.31
CA LEU A 38 15.93 2.65 -2.54
C LEU A 38 16.16 4.08 -2.06
N LEU A 39 15.26 5.02 -2.37
CA LEU A 39 15.35 6.39 -1.87
C LEU A 39 15.34 6.46 -0.34
N ARG A 40 14.45 5.74 0.33
CA ARG A 40 14.40 5.69 1.80
C ARG A 40 15.65 5.08 2.41
N ALA A 41 16.19 4.02 1.81
CA ALA A 41 17.44 3.42 2.26
C ALA A 41 18.61 4.42 2.19
N ILE A 42 18.72 5.17 1.08
CA ILE A 42 19.73 6.20 0.89
C ILE A 42 19.53 7.38 1.84
N ILE A 43 18.28 7.83 2.04
CA ILE A 43 17.96 8.89 3.02
C ILE A 43 18.38 8.48 4.42
N CYS A 44 18.05 7.27 4.85
CA CYS A 44 18.44 6.75 6.15
C CYS A 44 19.96 6.64 6.30
N TYR A 45 20.65 6.23 5.24
CA TYR A 45 22.10 6.20 5.18
C TYR A 45 22.71 7.61 5.30
N SER A 46 22.26 8.54 4.47
CA SER A 46 22.70 9.94 4.48
C SER A 46 22.51 10.57 5.87
N LYS A 47 21.39 10.31 6.51
CA LYS A 47 21.09 10.81 7.84
C LYS A 47 22.01 10.23 8.91
N LYS A 48 22.23 8.91 8.91
CA LYS A 48 23.10 8.23 9.87
C LYS A 48 24.54 8.74 9.80
N PHE A 49 25.06 8.93 8.59
CA PHE A 49 26.44 9.36 8.34
C PHE A 49 26.59 10.88 8.18
N ARG A 50 25.52 11.65 8.45
CA ARG A 50 25.48 13.13 8.32
C ARG A 50 25.95 13.63 6.95
N ARG A 51 25.64 12.87 5.88
CA ARG A 51 25.96 13.23 4.50
C ARG A 51 24.85 14.09 3.92
N LYS A 52 25.22 15.11 3.13
CA LYS A 52 24.23 15.85 2.33
C LYS A 52 23.72 14.97 1.21
N PHE A 53 22.41 15.02 0.97
CA PHE A 53 21.80 14.31 -0.15
C PHE A 53 20.61 15.09 -0.69
N PHE A 54 20.64 15.40 -1.97
CA PHE A 54 19.64 16.16 -2.69
C PHE A 54 18.79 15.21 -3.52
N ILE A 55 17.47 15.42 -3.50
CA ILE A 55 16.50 14.73 -4.35
C ILE A 55 15.69 15.80 -5.07
N CYS A 56 15.79 15.84 -6.39
CA CYS A 56 15.01 16.73 -7.24
C CYS A 56 13.97 15.93 -7.98
N THR A 57 12.70 16.30 -7.82
CA THR A 57 11.57 15.67 -8.53
C THR A 57 11.26 16.47 -9.78
N LEU A 58 11.18 15.79 -10.91
CA LEU A 58 10.86 16.36 -12.21
C LEU A 58 9.56 15.75 -12.75
N ASP A 59 8.68 16.56 -13.27
CA ASP A 59 7.43 16.18 -13.93
C ASP A 59 7.47 16.56 -15.41
N PHE A 60 7.24 15.61 -16.31
CA PHE A 60 7.19 15.88 -17.74
C PHE A 60 5.79 16.33 -18.16
N ASP A 61 5.72 17.44 -18.87
CA ASP A 61 4.46 18.00 -19.38
C ASP A 61 3.95 17.18 -20.56
N GLY A 62 2.82 16.46 -20.35
CA GLY A 62 2.19 15.66 -21.40
C GLY A 62 3.13 14.60 -21.98
N ALA A 63 3.82 13.85 -21.12
CA ALA A 63 4.89 12.89 -21.48
C ALA A 63 4.57 12.02 -22.70
N PHE A 64 3.38 11.38 -22.73
CA PHE A 64 2.94 10.52 -23.83
C PHE A 64 2.52 11.31 -25.07
N ASP A 65 1.92 12.49 -24.90
CA ASP A 65 1.36 13.29 -25.98
C ASP A 65 2.43 14.11 -26.72
N ARG A 66 3.59 14.33 -26.07
CA ARG A 66 4.72 15.09 -26.63
C ARG A 66 5.81 14.23 -27.27
N VAL A 67 5.71 12.92 -27.22
CA VAL A 67 6.70 12.05 -27.88
C VAL A 67 6.80 12.40 -29.36
N SER A 68 7.98 12.84 -29.81
CA SER A 68 8.25 13.06 -31.23
C SER A 68 8.37 11.72 -31.95
N ARG A 69 7.41 11.44 -32.83
CA ARG A 69 7.36 10.18 -33.61
C ARG A 69 8.61 10.02 -34.48
N ASN A 70 9.12 11.12 -35.04
CA ASN A 70 10.34 11.10 -35.86
C ASN A 70 11.58 10.74 -35.02
N ILE A 71 11.73 11.36 -33.83
CA ILE A 71 12.83 11.01 -32.93
C ILE A 71 12.71 9.56 -32.45
N LEU A 72 11.50 9.12 -32.09
CA LEU A 72 11.25 7.72 -31.69
C LEU A 72 11.67 6.72 -32.78
N LEU A 73 11.22 6.94 -34.01
CA LEU A 73 11.58 6.07 -35.15
C LEU A 73 13.07 6.10 -35.45
N LYS A 74 13.72 7.30 -35.35
CA LYS A 74 15.16 7.46 -35.52
C LYS A 74 15.94 6.69 -34.43
N LYS A 75 15.56 6.84 -33.17
CA LYS A 75 16.18 6.08 -32.05
C LYS A 75 16.03 4.58 -32.24
N LEU A 76 14.83 4.11 -32.62
CA LEU A 76 14.58 2.70 -32.89
C LEU A 76 15.46 2.16 -34.02
N ALA A 77 15.61 2.92 -35.11
CA ALA A 77 16.47 2.55 -36.25
C ALA A 77 17.96 2.48 -35.83
N ILE A 78 18.45 3.47 -35.08
CA ILE A 78 19.82 3.51 -34.58
C ILE A 78 20.11 2.30 -33.66
N CYS A 79 19.13 1.92 -32.81
CA CYS A 79 19.25 0.76 -31.94
C CYS A 79 19.02 -0.59 -32.66
N GLY A 80 18.89 -0.61 -33.98
CA GLY A 80 18.83 -1.84 -34.79
C GLY A 80 17.44 -2.44 -34.93
N ALA A 81 16.37 -1.67 -34.73
CA ALA A 81 15.02 -2.15 -35.02
C ALA A 81 14.85 -2.51 -36.53
N GLY A 82 14.31 -3.70 -36.81
CA GLY A 82 14.15 -4.16 -38.17
C GLY A 82 13.21 -3.27 -39.01
N SER A 83 13.49 -3.15 -40.33
CA SER A 83 12.75 -2.28 -41.24
C SER A 83 11.26 -2.54 -41.27
N ILE A 84 10.84 -3.80 -41.20
CA ILE A 84 9.41 -4.19 -41.15
C ILE A 84 8.74 -3.65 -39.90
N PHE A 85 9.40 -3.76 -38.74
CA PHE A 85 8.89 -3.22 -37.48
C PHE A 85 8.72 -1.70 -37.58
N LEU A 86 9.72 -0.99 -38.09
CA LEU A 86 9.69 0.48 -38.27
C LEU A 86 8.58 0.91 -39.25
N MET A 87 8.43 0.23 -40.39
CA MET A 87 7.36 0.53 -41.35
C MET A 87 5.97 0.31 -40.76
N CYS A 88 5.75 -0.79 -40.04
CA CYS A 88 4.49 -1.05 -39.36
C CYS A 88 4.20 0.00 -38.31
N LEU A 89 5.17 0.33 -37.48
CA LEU A 89 5.02 1.36 -36.43
C LEU A 89 4.71 2.73 -37.07
N ALA A 90 5.45 3.14 -38.07
CA ALA A 90 5.21 4.37 -38.83
C ALA A 90 3.79 4.41 -39.43
N SER A 91 3.34 3.29 -40.00
CA SER A 91 1.99 3.16 -40.58
C SER A 91 0.89 3.31 -39.50
N MET A 92 1.12 2.77 -38.27
CA MET A 92 0.15 2.90 -37.17
C MET A 92 -0.06 4.35 -36.73
N TYR A 93 0.93 5.22 -36.94
CA TYR A 93 0.91 6.65 -36.56
C TYR A 93 0.72 7.61 -37.73
N LYS A 94 0.65 7.12 -38.98
CA LYS A 94 0.60 7.97 -40.20
C LYS A 94 -0.62 8.87 -40.26
N ARG A 95 -1.78 8.42 -39.78
CA ARG A 95 -3.01 9.19 -39.66
C ARG A 95 -3.64 8.91 -38.32
N THR A 96 -3.37 9.77 -37.38
CA THR A 96 -3.94 9.68 -36.02
C THR A 96 -4.82 10.88 -35.81
N GLU A 97 -6.10 10.64 -35.60
CA GLU A 97 -7.09 11.69 -35.38
C GLU A 97 -7.72 11.51 -33.99
N SER A 98 -8.08 12.62 -33.38
CA SER A 98 -8.87 12.68 -32.15
C SER A 98 -10.19 13.37 -32.46
N ILE A 99 -11.28 12.79 -31.98
CA ILE A 99 -12.62 13.35 -32.14
C ILE A 99 -13.10 13.86 -30.79
N ILE A 100 -13.41 15.14 -30.73
CA ILE A 100 -14.04 15.75 -29.54
C ILE A 100 -15.52 15.89 -29.84
N ILE A 101 -16.36 15.26 -29.05
CA ILE A 101 -17.81 15.30 -29.14
C ILE A 101 -18.36 16.13 -28.00
N GLN A 102 -19.10 17.21 -28.34
CA GLN A 102 -19.79 18.03 -27.36
C GLN A 102 -21.27 18.15 -27.78
N LYS A 103 -22.15 17.42 -27.11
CA LYS A 103 -23.57 17.27 -27.48
C LYS A 103 -23.72 16.72 -28.92
N GLU A 104 -24.31 17.49 -29.85
CA GLU A 104 -24.50 17.09 -31.25
C GLU A 104 -23.36 17.54 -32.18
N ASN A 105 -22.41 18.32 -31.67
CA ASN A 105 -21.28 18.82 -32.44
C ASN A 105 -20.05 17.93 -32.24
N PHE A 106 -19.28 17.72 -33.31
CA PHE A 106 -17.98 17.05 -33.21
C PHE A 106 -16.91 17.84 -33.97
N CYS A 107 -15.68 17.77 -33.47
CA CYS A 107 -14.50 18.28 -34.14
C CYS A 107 -13.47 17.19 -34.27
N VAL A 108 -12.80 17.11 -35.43
CA VAL A 108 -11.73 16.16 -35.70
C VAL A 108 -10.41 16.90 -35.74
N TYR A 109 -9.43 16.44 -34.98
CA TYR A 109 -8.07 17.00 -34.93
C TYR A 109 -7.07 15.93 -35.35
N GLU A 110 -6.15 16.29 -36.22
CA GLU A 110 -5.00 15.44 -36.52
C GLU A 110 -3.95 15.56 -35.42
N LEU A 111 -3.49 14.44 -34.91
CA LEU A 111 -2.45 14.35 -33.88
C LEU A 111 -1.08 14.16 -34.56
N LEU A 112 -0.27 15.22 -34.59
CA LEU A 112 1.05 15.22 -35.23
C LEU A 112 2.17 14.64 -34.34
N SER A 113 1.96 14.56 -33.04
CA SER A 113 2.90 14.04 -32.05
C SER A 113 2.21 13.04 -31.13
N GLY A 114 2.98 12.45 -30.24
CA GLY A 114 2.50 11.56 -29.18
C GLY A 114 2.31 10.12 -29.63
N ILE A 115 2.26 9.27 -28.61
CA ILE A 115 1.96 7.82 -28.71
C ILE A 115 0.56 7.55 -28.19
N LYS A 116 -0.12 6.58 -28.81
CA LYS A 116 -1.55 6.31 -28.52
C LYS A 116 -1.72 5.82 -27.09
N GLN A 117 -2.50 6.54 -26.28
CA GLN A 117 -2.83 6.12 -24.94
C GLN A 117 -3.79 4.91 -24.94
N GLY A 118 -3.60 3.97 -24.02
CA GLY A 118 -4.42 2.78 -23.86
C GLY A 118 -4.04 1.58 -24.76
N LEU A 119 -2.96 1.67 -25.53
CA LEU A 119 -2.37 0.53 -26.22
C LEU A 119 -1.28 -0.13 -25.38
N PRO A 120 -1.17 -1.47 -25.38
CA PRO A 120 -0.17 -2.22 -24.62
C PRO A 120 1.29 -1.88 -24.92
N LEU A 121 1.60 -1.54 -26.19
CA LEU A 121 2.96 -1.18 -26.62
C LEU A 121 3.36 0.25 -26.19
N SER A 122 2.42 1.18 -26.06
CA SER A 122 2.72 2.60 -25.83
C SER A 122 3.58 2.87 -24.58
N PRO A 123 3.33 2.24 -23.42
CA PRO A 123 4.22 2.41 -22.27
C PRO A 123 5.68 2.01 -22.57
N TYR A 124 5.88 0.93 -23.31
CA TYR A 124 7.22 0.46 -23.68
C TYR A 124 7.90 1.36 -24.69
N LEU A 125 7.16 1.95 -25.65
CA LEU A 125 7.69 2.96 -26.57
C LEU A 125 8.12 4.22 -25.81
N PHE A 126 7.37 4.63 -24.79
CA PHE A 126 7.77 5.73 -23.94
C PHE A 126 9.04 5.41 -23.15
N LEU A 127 9.08 4.24 -22.49
CA LEU A 127 10.29 3.80 -21.79
C LEU A 127 11.51 3.78 -22.73
N PHE A 128 11.34 3.28 -23.96
CA PHE A 128 12.40 3.27 -24.94
C PHE A 128 12.83 4.69 -25.34
N TYR A 129 11.86 5.59 -25.52
CA TYR A 129 12.12 6.97 -25.93
C TYR A 129 13.02 7.73 -24.97
N ILE A 130 12.86 7.49 -23.66
CA ILE A 130 13.64 8.14 -22.62
C ILE A 130 14.80 7.30 -22.08
N ASN A 131 14.97 6.06 -22.56
CA ASN A 131 15.95 5.12 -21.97
C ASN A 131 17.40 5.61 -22.08
N ASP A 132 17.76 6.38 -23.09
CA ASP A 132 19.08 6.95 -23.28
C ASP A 132 19.42 8.06 -22.29
N VAL A 133 18.47 8.55 -21.48
CA VAL A 133 18.73 9.50 -20.39
C VAL A 133 19.75 8.92 -19.38
N PHE A 134 19.70 7.62 -19.14
CA PHE A 134 20.64 6.98 -18.23
C PHE A 134 22.04 7.01 -18.79
N VAL A 135 22.23 6.61 -20.04
CA VAL A 135 23.53 6.68 -20.73
C VAL A 135 24.04 8.13 -20.76
N PHE A 136 23.16 9.08 -21.06
CA PHE A 136 23.49 10.50 -21.08
C PHE A 136 24.02 10.98 -19.71
N PHE A 137 23.32 10.66 -18.63
CA PHE A 137 23.75 11.06 -17.28
C PHE A 137 25.06 10.36 -16.85
N TYR A 138 25.18 9.05 -17.07
CA TYR A 138 26.38 8.32 -16.70
C TYR A 138 27.61 8.77 -17.51
N SER A 139 27.44 9.12 -18.78
CA SER A 139 28.55 9.66 -19.59
C SER A 139 29.07 11.01 -19.10
N LEU A 140 28.21 11.83 -18.46
CA LEU A 140 28.59 13.15 -17.94
C LEU A 140 29.09 13.11 -16.50
N TYR A 141 28.54 12.22 -15.67
CA TYR A 141 28.70 12.24 -14.22
C TYR A 141 29.27 10.94 -13.64
N ASP A 142 29.55 9.92 -14.44
CA ASP A 142 30.20 8.69 -13.97
C ASP A 142 31.65 9.01 -13.63
N SER A 143 31.77 9.78 -12.56
CA SER A 143 33.07 10.23 -12.08
C SER A 143 33.72 9.17 -11.21
N ILE A 144 34.98 9.30 -11.09
CA ILE A 144 35.99 8.59 -10.32
C ILE A 144 35.68 8.52 -8.80
N SER A 145 34.52 9.05 -8.34
CA SER A 145 34.15 9.02 -6.94
C SER A 145 33.81 7.60 -6.47
N GLU A 146 34.48 7.15 -5.42
CA GLU A 146 34.18 5.89 -4.74
C GLU A 146 32.98 6.02 -3.82
N ASP A 147 32.46 7.24 -3.66
CA ASP A 147 31.31 7.50 -2.78
C ASP A 147 30.05 6.82 -3.30
N LEU A 148 29.39 6.06 -2.42
CA LEU A 148 28.14 5.36 -2.71
C LEU A 148 27.05 6.28 -3.25
N LEU A 149 26.93 7.48 -2.68
CA LEU A 149 25.88 8.43 -3.02
C LEU A 149 26.09 9.09 -4.38
N ASP A 150 27.33 9.14 -4.87
CA ASP A 150 27.67 9.69 -6.19
C ASP A 150 27.51 8.68 -7.33
N LYS A 151 27.24 7.40 -7.02
CA LYS A 151 27.04 6.35 -8.04
C LYS A 151 25.65 6.37 -8.67
N LEU A 152 24.64 6.93 -8.01
CA LEU A 152 23.27 6.95 -8.50
C LEU A 152 22.87 8.39 -8.84
N HIS A 153 22.74 8.69 -10.14
CA HIS A 153 22.46 10.04 -10.61
C HIS A 153 20.99 10.33 -10.82
N ILE A 154 20.25 9.33 -11.27
CA ILE A 154 18.85 9.46 -11.64
C ILE A 154 18.09 8.16 -11.40
N LEU A 155 16.87 8.27 -10.92
CA LEU A 155 15.87 7.20 -10.85
C LEU A 155 14.63 7.65 -11.61
N VAL A 156 14.04 6.74 -12.39
CA VAL A 156 12.85 7.05 -13.19
C VAL A 156 11.77 5.99 -12.99
N HIS A 157 10.52 6.44 -12.90
CA HIS A 157 9.35 5.58 -12.93
C HIS A 157 8.33 6.11 -13.93
N ALA A 158 8.34 5.57 -15.14
CA ALA A 158 7.63 6.09 -16.30
C ALA A 158 8.06 7.54 -16.61
N ASP A 159 7.19 8.50 -16.37
CA ASP A 159 7.40 9.94 -16.53
C ASP A 159 7.88 10.65 -15.25
N ASP A 160 7.76 10.02 -14.09
CA ASP A 160 8.30 10.55 -12.84
C ASP A 160 9.81 10.35 -12.79
N ALA A 161 10.60 11.42 -12.90
CA ALA A 161 12.06 11.37 -12.82
C ALA A 161 12.56 12.05 -11.55
N ASN A 162 13.59 11.45 -10.91
CA ASN A 162 14.22 11.98 -9.71
C ASN A 162 15.72 12.07 -9.94
N ILE A 163 16.26 13.29 -9.95
CA ILE A 163 17.71 13.54 -10.00
C ILE A 163 18.26 13.49 -8.58
N LEU A 164 19.40 12.84 -8.42
CA LEU A 164 20.08 12.63 -7.15
C LEU A 164 21.46 13.26 -7.17
N ALA A 165 21.82 13.98 -6.09
CA ALA A 165 23.09 14.67 -5.99
C ALA A 165 23.59 14.74 -4.53
N THR A 166 24.89 14.94 -4.35
CA THR A 166 25.55 15.05 -3.03
C THR A 166 25.96 16.48 -2.69
N SER A 167 25.91 17.38 -3.67
CA SER A 167 26.12 18.82 -3.48
C SER A 167 25.14 19.65 -4.29
N ARG A 168 24.98 20.93 -3.90
CA ARG A 168 24.15 21.87 -4.63
C ARG A 168 24.62 22.10 -6.06
N ASP A 169 25.93 22.29 -6.24
CA ASP A 169 26.53 22.56 -7.57
C ASP A 169 26.33 21.35 -8.50
N ASN A 170 26.49 20.13 -7.96
CA ASN A 170 26.22 18.90 -8.70
C ASN A 170 24.73 18.82 -9.09
N LEU A 171 23.82 19.21 -8.19
CA LEU A 171 22.38 19.24 -8.51
C LEU A 171 22.08 20.26 -9.62
N VAL A 172 22.59 21.48 -9.52
CA VAL A 172 22.39 22.53 -10.54
C VAL A 172 22.91 22.06 -11.90
N SER A 173 24.11 21.48 -11.95
CA SER A 173 24.70 20.94 -13.18
C SER A 173 23.81 19.82 -13.77
N LYS A 174 23.37 18.87 -12.97
CA LYS A 174 22.50 17.78 -13.43
C LYS A 174 21.14 18.25 -13.92
N VAL A 175 20.54 19.25 -13.26
CA VAL A 175 19.27 19.85 -13.71
C VAL A 175 19.45 20.55 -15.04
N SER A 176 20.53 21.31 -15.23
CA SER A 176 20.85 21.96 -16.51
C SER A 176 21.06 20.93 -17.64
N SER A 177 21.77 19.84 -17.35
CA SER A 177 21.92 18.72 -18.31
C SER A 177 20.59 18.06 -18.66
N MET A 178 19.68 17.91 -17.69
CA MET A 178 18.33 17.38 -17.97
C MET A 178 17.54 18.31 -18.88
N MET A 179 17.64 19.63 -18.69
CA MET A 179 16.99 20.59 -19.56
C MET A 179 17.49 20.50 -21.00
N GLU A 180 18.80 20.34 -21.17
CA GLU A 180 19.41 20.15 -22.50
C GLU A 180 18.96 18.83 -23.14
N TYR A 181 18.93 17.73 -22.37
CA TYR A 181 18.36 16.45 -22.81
C TYR A 181 16.90 16.59 -23.27
N CYS A 182 16.09 17.34 -22.50
CA CYS A 182 14.69 17.58 -22.84
C CYS A 182 14.56 18.36 -24.16
N LYS A 183 15.39 19.40 -24.39
CA LYS A 183 15.41 20.15 -25.65
C LYS A 183 15.73 19.25 -26.83
N GLN A 184 16.80 18.42 -26.71
CA GLN A 184 17.24 17.51 -27.78
C GLN A 184 16.17 16.46 -28.14
N ASN A 185 15.38 16.04 -27.14
CA ASN A 185 14.37 15.02 -27.30
C ASN A 185 12.93 15.59 -27.44
N MET A 186 12.75 16.90 -27.62
CA MET A 186 11.44 17.56 -27.71
C MET A 186 10.49 17.22 -26.56
N ILE A 187 11.04 16.96 -25.37
CA ILE A 187 10.30 16.76 -24.13
C ILE A 187 10.25 18.10 -23.39
N LYS A 188 9.18 18.35 -22.65
CA LYS A 188 9.04 19.56 -21.85
C LYS A 188 8.86 19.21 -20.37
N LEU A 189 9.56 19.91 -19.48
CA LEU A 189 9.34 19.82 -18.04
C LEU A 189 8.19 20.75 -17.63
N GLN A 190 7.33 20.29 -16.74
CA GLN A 190 6.32 21.11 -16.08
C GLN A 190 6.94 21.79 -14.86
N ILE A 191 7.63 22.90 -15.09
CA ILE A 191 8.47 23.59 -14.11
C ILE A 191 7.73 23.89 -12.80
N THR A 192 6.44 24.21 -12.86
CA THR A 192 5.60 24.52 -11.68
C THR A 192 5.40 23.33 -10.73
N LYS A 193 5.69 22.12 -11.18
CA LYS A 193 5.64 20.92 -10.36
C LYS A 193 7.03 20.38 -9.98
N CYS A 194 8.07 20.91 -10.59
CA CYS A 194 9.42 20.53 -10.25
C CYS A 194 9.83 21.16 -8.92
N MET A 195 10.44 20.40 -8.04
CA MET A 195 10.92 20.85 -6.74
C MET A 195 12.06 19.96 -6.24
N PHE A 196 12.79 20.44 -5.27
CA PHE A 196 13.84 19.63 -4.65
C PHE A 196 13.79 19.69 -3.13
N LEU A 197 14.33 18.67 -2.49
CA LEU A 197 14.61 18.63 -1.06
C LEU A 197 16.07 18.27 -0.80
N VAL A 198 16.58 18.60 0.37
CA VAL A 198 17.93 18.25 0.81
C VAL A 198 17.92 17.67 2.22
N ILE A 199 18.56 16.53 2.37
CA ILE A 199 18.81 15.90 3.68
C ILE A 199 20.13 16.44 4.23
N ASN A 200 20.16 16.85 5.51
CA ASN A 200 21.31 17.45 6.19
C ASN A 200 21.84 18.72 5.51
N GLY A 201 21.01 19.44 4.76
CA GLY A 201 21.38 20.70 4.12
C GLY A 201 21.39 21.88 5.11
N ASN A 202 22.19 22.91 4.78
CA ASN A 202 22.18 24.22 5.43
C ASN A 202 21.28 25.21 4.63
N ASP A 203 21.20 26.45 5.06
CA ASP A 203 20.34 27.46 4.42
C ASP A 203 20.78 27.76 2.98
N ASN A 204 22.06 27.76 2.66
CA ASN A 204 22.55 27.95 1.30
C ASN A 204 22.13 26.77 0.39
N ASP A 205 22.06 25.56 0.93
CA ASP A 205 21.63 24.37 0.18
C ASP A 205 20.13 24.43 -0.17
N LYS A 206 19.34 25.23 0.56
CA LYS A 206 17.88 25.39 0.38
C LYS A 206 17.50 26.55 -0.54
N MET A 207 18.45 27.29 -1.04
CA MET A 207 18.17 28.36 -2.00
C MET A 207 17.63 27.76 -3.31
N GLU A 208 16.69 28.46 -3.92
CA GLU A 208 16.11 28.07 -5.21
C GLU A 208 17.15 27.80 -6.29
N ILE A 209 16.90 26.84 -7.14
CA ILE A 209 17.78 26.47 -8.25
C ILE A 209 17.34 27.22 -9.51
N PRO A 210 18.25 27.97 -10.18
CA PRO A 210 17.90 28.68 -11.40
C PRO A 210 17.61 27.70 -12.55
N LEU A 211 16.54 27.99 -13.29
CA LEU A 211 16.16 27.37 -14.56
C LEU A 211 16.17 28.46 -15.63
N ASP A 212 16.09 28.11 -16.92
CA ASP A 212 16.21 29.09 -18.03
C ASP A 212 15.43 30.40 -17.84
N SER A 213 14.14 30.29 -17.42
CA SER A 213 13.25 31.44 -17.27
C SER A 213 12.51 31.52 -15.93
N SER A 214 12.90 30.68 -14.96
CA SER A 214 12.25 30.55 -13.67
C SER A 214 13.18 29.95 -12.62
N TYR A 215 12.64 29.61 -11.45
CA TYR A 215 13.38 28.99 -10.37
C TYR A 215 12.66 27.72 -9.90
N MET A 216 13.43 26.69 -9.56
CA MET A 216 12.93 25.50 -8.91
C MET A 216 12.95 25.70 -7.40
N PRO A 217 11.80 25.61 -6.71
CA PRO A 217 11.72 25.85 -5.28
C PRO A 217 12.28 24.67 -4.47
N TYR A 218 12.84 25.00 -3.31
CA TYR A 218 13.06 24.03 -2.24
C TYR A 218 11.73 23.67 -1.59
N ALA A 219 11.58 22.40 -1.23
CA ALA A 219 10.43 21.89 -0.50
C ALA A 219 10.86 21.14 0.76
N THR A 220 10.17 21.34 1.87
CA THR A 220 10.39 20.59 3.11
C THR A 220 9.89 19.14 3.02
N SER A 221 8.99 18.87 2.08
CA SER A 221 8.53 17.54 1.74
C SER A 221 8.12 17.45 0.28
N VAL A 222 8.35 16.31 -0.34
CA VAL A 222 7.93 15.98 -1.71
C VAL A 222 7.13 14.69 -1.72
N ILE A 223 6.25 14.55 -2.70
CA ILE A 223 5.49 13.31 -2.90
C ILE A 223 6.08 12.60 -4.11
N ILE A 224 6.74 11.46 -3.88
CA ILE A 224 7.31 10.64 -4.94
C ILE A 224 6.50 9.35 -5.07
N LEU A 225 5.92 9.13 -6.26
CA LEU A 225 5.09 7.96 -6.55
C LEU A 225 4.03 7.72 -5.45
N GLY A 226 3.37 8.79 -5.03
CA GLY A 226 2.32 8.76 -4.02
C GLY A 226 2.79 8.53 -2.57
N SER A 227 4.10 8.57 -2.30
CA SER A 227 4.67 8.47 -0.95
C SER A 227 5.37 9.78 -0.57
N PRO A 228 5.05 10.38 0.59
CA PRO A 228 5.75 11.56 1.05
C PRO A 228 7.15 11.21 1.54
N LEU A 229 8.09 12.10 1.25
CA LEU A 229 9.45 12.12 1.76
C LEU A 229 9.75 13.52 2.28
N SER A 230 10.28 13.65 3.48
CA SER A 230 10.61 14.93 4.11
C SER A 230 12.11 15.17 4.16
N ASP A 231 12.52 16.45 4.18
CA ASP A 231 13.90 16.89 4.35
C ASP A 231 14.50 16.50 5.71
N SER A 232 13.62 16.27 6.70
CA SER A 232 14.03 15.75 7.99
C SER A 232 14.59 14.32 7.91
N GLY A 233 14.25 13.56 6.86
CA GLY A 233 14.56 12.14 6.73
C GLY A 233 13.98 11.30 7.87
N ASP A 234 12.94 11.79 8.55
CA ASP A 234 12.27 11.09 9.64
C ASP A 234 11.12 10.26 9.09
N LEU A 235 11.29 8.95 9.12
CA LEU A 235 10.27 8.00 8.65
C LEU A 235 8.92 8.15 9.36
N ARG A 236 8.89 8.58 10.63
CA ARG A 236 7.64 8.78 11.37
C ARG A 236 6.84 9.94 10.81
N LYS A 237 7.50 11.06 10.54
CA LYS A 237 6.86 12.22 9.90
C LYS A 237 6.32 11.88 8.53
N ASP A 238 7.10 11.16 7.72
CA ASP A 238 6.66 10.71 6.40
C ASP A 238 5.42 9.81 6.51
N LEU A 239 5.37 8.91 7.50
CA LEU A 239 4.22 8.04 7.72
C LEU A 239 2.98 8.80 8.24
N GLU A 240 3.16 9.80 9.07
CA GLU A 240 2.07 10.67 9.51
C GLU A 240 1.45 11.43 8.33
N LEU A 241 2.27 12.01 7.46
CA LEU A 241 1.83 12.66 6.22
C LEU A 241 1.11 11.69 5.29
N HIS A 242 1.69 10.51 5.08
CA HIS A 242 1.10 9.44 4.28
C HIS A 242 -0.30 9.06 4.77
N TYR A 243 -0.46 8.94 6.07
CA TYR A 243 -1.72 8.62 6.72
C TYR A 243 -2.75 9.75 6.58
N GLN A 244 -2.35 11.00 6.84
CA GLN A 244 -3.24 12.17 6.72
C GLN A 244 -3.80 12.30 5.31
N MET A 245 -2.98 12.12 4.27
CA MET A 245 -3.40 12.17 2.87
C MET A 245 -4.51 11.15 2.53
N ARG A 246 -4.56 10.01 3.24
CA ARG A 246 -5.46 8.88 2.93
C ARG A 246 -6.64 8.72 3.88
N PHE A 247 -6.66 9.47 4.96
CA PHE A 247 -7.70 9.39 6.00
C PHE A 247 -9.13 9.59 5.45
N LYS A 248 -9.29 10.43 4.42
CA LYS A 248 -10.58 10.65 3.76
C LYS A 248 -11.27 9.36 3.27
N ASN A 249 -10.50 8.32 2.95
CA ASN A 249 -11.05 7.04 2.51
C ASN A 249 -11.69 6.26 3.67
N CYS A 250 -11.19 6.44 4.88
CA CYS A 250 -11.82 5.89 6.08
C CYS A 250 -13.18 6.53 6.34
N ILE A 251 -13.30 7.84 6.15
CA ILE A 251 -14.59 8.57 6.28
C ILE A 251 -15.60 8.05 5.26
N LYS A 252 -15.17 7.84 4.00
CA LYS A 252 -16.03 7.25 2.95
C LYS A 252 -16.52 5.85 3.35
N PHE A 253 -15.67 5.05 3.98
CA PHE A 253 -16.03 3.72 4.43
C PHE A 253 -17.06 3.75 5.58
N PHE A 254 -16.89 4.62 6.57
CA PHE A 254 -17.92 4.80 7.61
C PHE A 254 -19.28 5.22 7.03
N ASN A 255 -19.28 6.11 6.03
CA ASN A 255 -20.51 6.49 5.33
C ASN A 255 -21.10 5.30 4.57
N PHE A 256 -20.27 4.49 3.88
CA PHE A 256 -20.72 3.27 3.20
C PHE A 256 -21.41 2.30 4.17
N ILE A 257 -20.82 2.04 5.35
CA ILE A 257 -21.43 1.16 6.36
C ILE A 257 -22.78 1.72 6.84
N ARG A 258 -22.85 3.05 7.08
CA ARG A 258 -24.06 3.71 7.55
C ARG A 258 -25.21 3.62 6.54
N THR A 259 -24.91 3.74 5.25
CA THR A 259 -25.93 3.65 4.17
C THR A 259 -26.29 2.22 3.80
N ASN A 260 -25.39 1.25 4.03
CA ASN A 260 -25.56 -0.15 3.64
C ASN A 260 -25.62 -1.07 4.88
N ARG A 261 -26.49 -0.75 5.83
CA ARG A 261 -26.63 -1.50 7.10
C ARG A 261 -26.96 -2.98 6.90
N ILE A 262 -27.82 -3.29 5.93
CA ILE A 262 -28.30 -4.64 5.63
C ILE A 262 -27.24 -5.51 4.94
N ALA A 263 -26.17 -4.90 4.38
CA ALA A 263 -25.13 -5.67 3.71
C ALA A 263 -24.45 -6.67 4.66
N PRO A 264 -24.21 -7.93 4.22
CA PRO A 264 -23.50 -8.93 5.03
C PRO A 264 -22.14 -8.43 5.52
N ILE A 265 -21.73 -8.87 6.71
CA ILE A 265 -20.43 -8.48 7.30
C ILE A 265 -19.27 -8.83 6.37
N ALA A 266 -19.31 -9.99 5.72
CA ALA A 266 -18.29 -10.40 4.74
C ALA A 266 -18.11 -9.36 3.62
N VAL A 267 -19.20 -8.76 3.11
CA VAL A 267 -19.15 -7.70 2.09
C VAL A 267 -18.49 -6.44 2.67
N LYS A 268 -18.88 -6.04 3.89
CA LYS A 268 -18.31 -4.88 4.58
C LYS A 268 -16.81 -5.07 4.82
N LEU A 269 -16.37 -6.25 5.28
CA LEU A 269 -14.94 -6.59 5.50
C LEU A 269 -14.17 -6.69 4.18
N LYS A 270 -14.78 -7.22 3.12
CA LYS A 270 -14.18 -7.24 1.79
C LYS A 270 -13.97 -5.83 1.24
N THR A 271 -14.95 -4.94 1.42
CA THR A 271 -14.85 -3.53 1.05
C THR A 271 -13.75 -2.82 1.85
N LEU A 272 -13.67 -3.07 3.16
CA LEU A 272 -12.58 -2.57 4.00
C LEU A 272 -11.22 -2.99 3.42
N SER A 273 -11.03 -4.27 3.16
CA SER A 273 -9.75 -4.81 2.68
C SER A 273 -9.39 -4.30 1.28
N SER A 274 -10.35 -4.24 0.36
CA SER A 274 -10.10 -3.91 -1.06
C SER A 274 -9.98 -2.41 -1.32
N CYS A 275 -10.80 -1.58 -0.67
CA CYS A 275 -10.89 -0.16 -0.97
C CYS A 275 -10.16 0.72 0.05
N VAL A 276 -10.23 0.38 1.34
CA VAL A 276 -9.65 1.23 2.39
C VAL A 276 -8.21 0.80 2.68
N MET A 277 -8.01 -0.48 3.01
CA MET A 277 -6.69 -0.97 3.40
C MET A 277 -5.70 -0.98 2.24
N SER A 278 -6.15 -1.21 1.00
CA SER A 278 -5.30 -1.06 -0.19
C SER A 278 -4.72 0.35 -0.32
N THR A 279 -5.48 1.36 0.08
CA THR A 279 -5.06 2.76 0.03
C THR A 279 -4.24 3.16 1.26
N LEU A 280 -4.68 2.80 2.47
CA LEU A 280 -3.97 3.11 3.72
C LEU A 280 -2.59 2.46 3.77
N LEU A 281 -2.49 1.23 3.28
CA LEU A 281 -1.26 0.45 3.22
C LEU A 281 -0.57 0.53 1.85
N TYR A 282 -0.92 1.54 1.04
CA TYR A 282 -0.19 1.78 -0.19
C TYR A 282 1.29 2.00 0.13
N ASN A 283 2.16 1.28 -0.55
CA ASN A 283 3.62 1.37 -0.37
C ASN A 283 4.14 1.05 1.05
N CYS A 284 3.34 0.32 1.87
CA CYS A 284 3.74 -0.08 3.23
C CYS A 284 4.98 -0.99 3.23
N GLU A 285 5.31 -1.54 2.09
CA GLU A 285 6.52 -2.31 1.83
C GLU A 285 7.79 -1.51 2.13
N THR A 286 7.71 -0.18 2.12
CA THR A 286 8.83 0.75 2.34
C THR A 286 8.77 1.48 3.68
N PHE A 287 7.86 1.10 4.59
CA PHE A 287 7.69 1.79 5.89
C PHE A 287 8.82 1.51 6.88
N GLY A 288 9.64 0.48 6.66
CA GLY A 288 10.65 0.06 7.65
C GLY A 288 10.00 -0.51 8.91
N PRO A 289 10.67 -0.35 10.07
CA PRO A 289 10.19 -0.91 11.34
C PRO A 289 9.00 -0.13 11.95
N GLU A 290 8.78 1.10 11.49
CA GLU A 290 7.80 2.01 12.08
C GLU A 290 6.38 1.69 11.61
N LEU A 291 5.44 1.74 12.55
CA LEU A 291 4.01 1.68 12.30
C LEU A 291 3.30 2.62 13.29
N PRO A 292 2.57 3.63 12.82
CA PRO A 292 1.88 4.56 13.70
C PRO A 292 0.84 3.83 14.56
N LYS A 293 0.89 4.01 15.88
CA LYS A 293 -0.05 3.40 16.83
C LYS A 293 -1.51 3.78 16.54
N ASP A 294 -1.73 5.01 16.06
CA ASP A 294 -3.08 5.49 15.73
C ASP A 294 -3.65 4.81 14.48
N LEU A 295 -2.80 4.35 13.58
CA LEU A 295 -3.23 3.55 12.43
C LEU A 295 -3.76 2.19 12.87
N GLU A 296 -3.15 1.55 13.86
CA GLU A 296 -3.61 0.28 14.41
C GLU A 296 -4.95 0.45 15.15
N LYS A 297 -5.10 1.49 15.96
CA LYS A 297 -6.37 1.84 16.61
C LYS A 297 -7.48 2.10 15.59
N LEU A 298 -7.17 2.82 14.52
CA LEU A 298 -8.12 3.08 13.44
C LEU A 298 -8.52 1.80 12.73
N TYR A 299 -7.58 0.92 12.45
CA TYR A 299 -7.85 -0.37 11.82
C TYR A 299 -8.86 -1.19 12.63
N HIS A 300 -8.65 -1.31 13.94
CA HIS A 300 -9.59 -1.98 14.83
C HIS A 300 -10.97 -1.30 14.84
N LYS A 301 -11.02 0.05 14.85
CA LYS A 301 -12.27 0.80 14.77
C LYS A 301 -13.04 0.53 13.47
N LEU A 302 -12.33 0.45 12.35
CA LEU A 302 -12.93 0.12 11.05
C LEU A 302 -13.52 -1.30 11.03
N ILE A 303 -12.79 -2.29 11.57
CA ILE A 303 -13.28 -3.67 11.68
C ILE A 303 -14.52 -3.74 12.59
N LYS A 304 -14.46 -3.14 13.78
CA LYS A 304 -15.59 -3.09 14.72
C LYS A 304 -16.83 -2.48 14.09
N SER A 305 -16.66 -1.39 13.33
CA SER A 305 -17.76 -0.78 12.58
C SER A 305 -18.32 -1.71 11.49
N ALA A 306 -17.45 -2.42 10.77
CA ALA A 306 -17.89 -3.36 9.74
C ALA A 306 -18.68 -4.54 10.32
N MET A 307 -18.29 -5.01 11.51
CA MET A 307 -18.93 -6.11 12.23
C MET A 307 -20.12 -5.66 13.10
N ASN A 308 -20.39 -4.36 13.17
CA ASN A 308 -21.39 -3.76 14.04
C ASN A 308 -21.26 -4.16 15.52
N VAL A 309 -20.03 -4.30 16.01
CA VAL A 309 -19.75 -4.58 17.43
C VAL A 309 -19.39 -3.30 18.17
N ARG A 310 -19.57 -3.31 19.50
CA ARG A 310 -19.34 -2.15 20.36
C ARG A 310 -17.86 -1.72 20.36
N PRO A 311 -17.57 -0.43 20.51
CA PRO A 311 -16.19 0.08 20.53
C PRO A 311 -15.29 -0.54 21.63
N ASN A 312 -15.88 -0.93 22.76
CA ASN A 312 -15.22 -1.56 23.89
C ASN A 312 -15.01 -3.09 23.76
N THR A 313 -15.42 -3.68 22.63
CA THR A 313 -15.14 -5.10 22.33
C THR A 313 -13.61 -5.28 22.17
N PRO A 314 -13.02 -6.30 22.80
CA PRO A 314 -11.57 -6.53 22.73
C PRO A 314 -11.06 -6.73 21.30
N ASP A 315 -9.99 -6.03 20.93
CA ASP A 315 -9.44 -6.06 19.57
C ASP A 315 -9.02 -7.48 19.11
N LYS A 316 -8.47 -8.29 20.02
CA LYS A 316 -8.05 -9.66 19.73
C LYS A 316 -9.23 -10.54 19.34
N ILE A 317 -10.35 -10.43 20.03
CA ILE A 317 -11.60 -11.16 19.71
C ILE A 317 -12.09 -10.75 18.32
N VAL A 318 -12.13 -9.44 18.07
CA VAL A 318 -12.60 -8.90 16.78
C VAL A 318 -11.73 -9.37 15.61
N LEU A 319 -10.41 -9.41 15.78
CA LEU A 319 -9.48 -9.90 14.75
C LEU A 319 -9.69 -11.40 14.47
N ILE A 320 -9.80 -12.22 15.51
CA ILE A 320 -10.04 -13.66 15.35
C ILE A 320 -11.39 -13.90 14.68
N GLU A 321 -12.46 -13.31 15.16
CA GLU A 321 -13.80 -13.52 14.63
C GLU A 321 -13.96 -13.03 13.19
N SER A 322 -13.30 -11.92 12.82
CA SER A 322 -13.29 -11.40 11.45
C SER A 322 -12.40 -12.19 10.47
N GLY A 323 -11.50 -13.04 10.97
CA GLY A 323 -10.47 -13.70 10.16
C GLY A 323 -9.44 -12.76 9.56
N LEU A 324 -9.35 -11.52 10.06
CA LEU A 324 -8.39 -10.54 9.58
C LEU A 324 -7.08 -10.61 10.37
N LEU A 325 -5.98 -10.32 9.68
CA LEU A 325 -4.66 -10.24 10.31
C LEU A 325 -4.52 -9.00 11.19
N PRO A 326 -3.77 -9.07 12.30
CA PRO A 326 -3.24 -7.88 12.95
C PRO A 326 -2.52 -7.00 11.93
N LEU A 327 -2.72 -5.68 12.02
CA LEU A 327 -2.17 -4.73 11.04
C LEU A 327 -0.66 -4.89 10.86
N ARG A 328 0.07 -5.04 11.97
CA ARG A 328 1.52 -5.26 11.96
C ARG A 328 1.92 -6.51 11.17
N ALA A 329 1.23 -7.63 11.38
CA ALA A 329 1.48 -8.87 10.65
C ALA A 329 1.21 -8.72 9.16
N LEU A 330 0.16 -7.99 8.78
CA LEU A 330 -0.16 -7.68 7.38
C LEU A 330 0.96 -6.87 6.71
N VAL A 331 1.48 -5.84 7.39
CA VAL A 331 2.59 -5.01 6.90
C VAL A 331 3.87 -5.84 6.78
N LEU A 332 4.28 -6.58 7.84
CA LEU A 332 5.48 -7.41 7.83
C LEU A 332 5.46 -8.46 6.71
N LYS A 333 4.30 -9.10 6.48
CA LYS A 333 4.13 -10.07 5.38
C LYS A 333 4.36 -9.44 4.01
N ARG A 334 3.86 -8.20 3.79
CA ARG A 334 4.09 -7.45 2.55
C ARG A 334 5.55 -7.05 2.42
N GLN A 335 6.17 -6.55 3.49
CA GLN A 335 7.58 -6.17 3.53
C GLN A 335 8.51 -7.34 3.19
N LEU A 336 8.29 -8.51 3.78
CA LEU A 336 9.09 -9.71 3.50
C LEU A 336 8.97 -10.16 2.05
N LYS A 337 7.72 -10.24 1.52
CA LYS A 337 7.49 -10.58 0.11
C LYS A 337 8.15 -9.58 -0.83
N PHE A 338 8.02 -8.30 -0.52
CA PHE A 338 8.64 -7.23 -1.28
C PHE A 338 10.16 -7.33 -1.26
N PHE A 339 10.79 -7.43 -0.10
CA PHE A 339 12.24 -7.44 0.05
C PHE A 339 12.90 -8.59 -0.72
N ARG A 340 12.31 -9.80 -0.64
CA ARG A 340 12.78 -10.97 -1.40
C ARG A 340 12.66 -10.77 -2.91
N ARG A 341 11.52 -10.21 -3.35
CA ARG A 341 11.32 -9.87 -4.75
C ARG A 341 12.30 -8.79 -5.20
N PHE A 342 12.47 -7.73 -4.40
CA PHE A 342 13.38 -6.62 -4.69
C PHE A 342 14.81 -7.13 -4.91
N LYS A 343 15.34 -7.96 -4.00
CA LYS A 343 16.68 -8.57 -4.17
C LYS A 343 16.83 -9.33 -5.49
N LYS A 344 15.77 -10.05 -5.91
CA LYS A 344 15.78 -10.79 -7.19
C LYS A 344 15.60 -9.90 -8.42
N SER A 345 15.06 -8.69 -8.27
CA SER A 345 14.77 -7.78 -9.37
C SER A 345 15.95 -6.88 -9.75
N LEU A 346 17.00 -6.88 -8.96
CA LEU A 346 18.21 -6.10 -9.25
C LEU A 346 18.93 -6.73 -10.45
N GLY A 347 19.19 -5.93 -11.47
CA GLY A 347 19.96 -6.37 -12.66
C GLY A 347 21.43 -6.64 -12.29
N GLU A 348 22.01 -7.66 -12.89
CA GLU A 348 23.44 -7.95 -12.71
C GLU A 348 24.28 -6.76 -13.15
N ASN A 349 25.26 -6.36 -12.31
CA ASN A 349 26.15 -5.22 -12.54
C ASN A 349 25.44 -3.87 -12.72
N SER A 350 24.17 -3.74 -12.32
CA SER A 350 23.46 -2.46 -12.36
C SER A 350 23.90 -1.52 -11.25
N THR A 351 23.76 -0.22 -11.49
CA THR A 351 24.04 0.81 -10.47
C THR A 351 23.18 0.59 -9.22
N ARG A 352 21.90 0.22 -9.38
CA ARG A 352 21.02 -0.09 -8.24
C ARG A 352 21.53 -1.28 -7.43
N GLN A 353 22.02 -2.33 -8.07
CA GLN A 353 22.63 -3.49 -7.42
C GLN A 353 23.91 -3.08 -6.68
N THR A 354 24.77 -2.29 -7.31
CA THR A 354 26.01 -1.80 -6.69
C THR A 354 25.72 -0.96 -5.46
N VAL A 355 24.80 0.02 -5.56
CA VAL A 355 24.41 0.89 -4.44
C VAL A 355 23.76 0.08 -3.32
N PHE A 356 22.79 -0.76 -3.64
CA PHE A 356 22.08 -1.57 -2.65
C PHE A 356 23.00 -2.63 -2.02
N GLY A 357 23.88 -3.26 -2.81
CA GLY A 357 24.87 -4.21 -2.30
C GLY A 357 25.79 -3.58 -1.28
N LYS A 358 26.29 -2.38 -1.54
CA LYS A 358 27.11 -1.63 -0.56
C LYS A 358 26.32 -1.26 0.70
N LEU A 359 25.05 -0.87 0.57
CA LEU A 359 24.18 -0.62 1.74
C LEU A 359 23.94 -1.87 2.58
N LEU A 360 23.92 -3.06 1.96
CA LEU A 360 23.77 -4.35 2.65
C LEU A 360 25.07 -4.84 3.29
N LEU A 361 26.25 -4.54 2.69
CA LEU A 361 27.55 -4.97 3.17
C LEU A 361 28.12 -4.05 4.26
N ASP A 362 27.52 -2.89 4.49
CA ASP A 362 27.93 -1.99 5.57
C ASP A 362 27.66 -2.63 6.93
N GLU A 363 28.71 -3.00 7.67
CA GLU A 363 28.62 -3.57 9.02
C GLU A 363 27.81 -2.68 9.98
N ASN A 364 27.75 -1.39 9.68
CA ASN A 364 26.95 -0.38 10.39
C ASN A 364 25.60 -0.12 9.72
N HIS A 365 24.85 -1.14 9.36
CA HIS A 365 23.53 -0.97 8.73
C HIS A 365 22.66 0.07 9.44
N THR A 366 21.88 0.82 8.65
CA THR A 366 20.80 1.65 9.18
C THR A 366 19.73 0.77 9.81
N ASP A 367 18.98 1.27 10.81
CA ASP A 367 17.87 0.52 11.42
C ASP A 367 16.80 0.14 10.39
N PHE A 368 16.67 0.94 9.35
CA PHE A 368 15.81 0.65 8.21
C PHE A 368 16.24 -0.66 7.50
N ILE A 369 17.50 -0.79 7.11
CA ILE A 369 18.01 -2.01 6.44
C ILE A 369 18.03 -3.20 7.39
N LYS A 370 18.48 -3.01 8.64
CA LYS A 370 18.48 -4.05 9.69
C LYS A 370 17.12 -4.69 9.86
N HIS A 371 16.05 -3.89 9.78
CA HIS A 371 14.69 -4.40 9.87
C HIS A 371 14.39 -5.46 8.81
N TYR A 372 14.70 -5.19 7.54
CA TYR A 372 14.42 -6.11 6.43
C TYR A 372 15.32 -7.35 6.45
N ILE A 373 16.59 -7.20 6.85
CA ILE A 373 17.51 -8.34 7.01
C ILE A 373 16.97 -9.27 8.10
N LYS A 374 16.68 -8.77 9.29
CA LYS A 374 16.13 -9.55 10.40
C LYS A 374 14.80 -10.23 10.04
N LEU A 375 13.96 -9.53 9.25
CA LEU A 375 12.69 -10.09 8.80
C LEU A 375 12.90 -11.25 7.82
N ASP A 376 13.87 -11.15 6.92
CA ASP A 376 14.19 -12.19 5.94
C ASP A 376 14.87 -13.41 6.59
N GLU A 377 15.67 -13.19 7.63
CA GLU A 377 16.31 -14.25 8.41
C GLU A 377 15.33 -14.99 9.33
N LYS A 378 14.39 -14.25 9.96
CA LYS A 378 13.44 -14.82 10.91
C LYS A 378 12.45 -15.79 10.27
N TYR A 379 11.97 -15.50 9.06
CA TYR A 379 10.88 -16.25 8.44
C TYR A 379 11.33 -16.94 7.15
N THR A 380 11.12 -18.24 7.02
CA THR A 380 11.36 -18.97 5.76
C THR A 380 10.24 -18.77 4.76
N ASN A 381 8.99 -18.67 5.24
CA ASN A 381 7.80 -18.44 4.43
C ASN A 381 7.00 -17.23 4.97
N PRO A 382 6.56 -16.27 4.12
CA PRO A 382 5.73 -15.16 4.55
C PRO A 382 4.41 -15.54 5.23
N ASN A 383 3.93 -16.79 5.07
CA ASN A 383 2.72 -17.24 5.76
C ASN A 383 2.97 -17.57 7.24
N GLU A 384 4.21 -17.82 7.65
CA GLU A 384 4.57 -18.05 9.06
C GLU A 384 4.22 -16.84 9.93
N ILE A 385 4.35 -15.63 9.39
CA ILE A 385 3.93 -14.39 10.06
C ILE A 385 2.43 -14.43 10.41
N TYR A 386 1.62 -15.02 9.52
CA TYR A 386 0.19 -15.18 9.78
C TYR A 386 -0.08 -16.17 10.89
N THR A 387 0.53 -17.36 10.83
CA THR A 387 0.31 -18.41 11.81
C THR A 387 0.81 -18.01 13.19
N GLU A 388 1.96 -17.34 13.26
CA GLU A 388 2.50 -16.76 14.50
C GLU A 388 1.53 -15.73 15.10
N ALA A 389 1.10 -14.74 14.31
CA ALA A 389 0.21 -13.67 14.78
C ALA A 389 -1.17 -14.19 15.23
N LEU A 390 -1.69 -15.24 14.58
CA LEU A 390 -2.94 -15.89 14.98
C LEU A 390 -2.75 -16.70 16.27
N SER A 391 -1.66 -17.45 16.37
CA SER A 391 -1.30 -18.20 17.58
C SER A 391 -1.14 -17.27 18.78
N ASP A 392 -0.43 -16.18 18.62
CA ASP A 392 -0.23 -15.16 19.66
C ASP A 392 -1.55 -14.54 20.11
N ALA A 393 -2.47 -14.27 19.16
CA ALA A 393 -3.77 -13.71 19.50
C ALA A 393 -4.62 -14.72 20.31
N LYS A 394 -4.60 -16.00 19.93
CA LYS A 394 -5.31 -17.07 20.66
C LYS A 394 -4.69 -17.32 22.03
N ALA A 395 -3.35 -17.40 22.12
CA ALA A 395 -2.64 -17.54 23.39
C ALA A 395 -2.97 -16.38 24.34
N PHE A 396 -2.91 -15.16 23.83
CA PHE A 396 -3.26 -13.98 24.63
C PHE A 396 -4.69 -14.05 25.20
N ILE A 397 -5.68 -14.50 24.43
CA ILE A 397 -7.06 -14.65 24.93
C ILE A 397 -7.10 -15.70 26.04
N ARG A 398 -6.49 -16.86 25.84
CA ARG A 398 -6.44 -17.95 26.82
C ARG A 398 -5.76 -17.54 28.10
N ASP A 399 -4.59 -16.88 28.01
CA ASP A 399 -3.81 -16.45 29.17
C ASP A 399 -4.50 -15.35 29.99
N ASN A 400 -5.39 -14.59 29.35
CA ASN A 400 -6.18 -13.54 29.99
C ASN A 400 -7.64 -13.96 30.25
N ALA A 401 -8.02 -15.21 30.05
CA ALA A 401 -9.36 -15.73 30.27
C ALA A 401 -9.64 -15.88 31.79
N CYS A 402 -10.10 -14.79 32.41
CA CYS A 402 -10.44 -14.74 33.83
C CYS A 402 -11.89 -14.31 34.03
N PRO A 403 -12.75 -15.12 34.72
CA PRO A 403 -14.17 -14.81 34.89
C PRO A 403 -14.43 -13.47 35.58
N ASP A 404 -13.57 -13.10 36.54
CA ASP A 404 -13.77 -11.92 37.36
C ASP A 404 -13.16 -10.64 36.78
N LEU A 405 -11.97 -10.76 36.15
CA LEU A 405 -11.23 -9.60 35.65
C LEU A 405 -11.47 -9.34 34.14
N HIS A 406 -11.52 -10.41 33.36
CA HIS A 406 -11.58 -10.31 31.90
C HIS A 406 -12.64 -11.25 31.31
N TYR A 407 -13.87 -11.11 31.76
CA TYR A 407 -15.00 -11.96 31.40
C TYR A 407 -15.19 -12.16 29.89
N LYS A 408 -15.00 -11.13 29.06
CA LYS A 408 -15.12 -11.26 27.60
C LYS A 408 -14.11 -12.24 26.99
N TYR A 409 -12.88 -12.28 27.49
CA TYR A 409 -11.90 -13.28 27.04
C TYR A 409 -12.26 -14.66 27.56
N TYR A 410 -12.73 -14.75 28.81
CA TYR A 410 -13.17 -16.02 29.40
C TYR A 410 -14.30 -16.67 28.61
N ILE A 411 -15.38 -15.92 28.35
CA ILE A 411 -16.53 -16.48 27.62
C ILE A 411 -16.19 -16.79 26.15
N TYR A 412 -15.38 -15.94 25.50
CA TYR A 412 -14.94 -16.18 24.13
C TYR A 412 -14.05 -17.42 24.00
N ASP A 413 -13.15 -17.64 24.93
CA ASP A 413 -12.33 -18.86 24.99
C ASP A 413 -13.21 -20.13 25.15
N LYS A 414 -14.24 -20.06 25.99
CA LYS A 414 -15.22 -21.14 26.16
C LYS A 414 -16.03 -21.42 24.90
N MET A 415 -16.31 -20.41 24.06
CA MET A 415 -17.02 -20.57 22.79
C MET A 415 -16.20 -21.22 21.68
N ASN A 416 -14.98 -21.64 21.94
CA ASN A 416 -14.06 -22.29 20.99
C ASN A 416 -13.89 -21.52 19.67
N PRO A 417 -12.90 -20.59 19.59
CA PRO A 417 -12.70 -19.73 18.44
C PRO A 417 -12.01 -20.40 17.23
N ASP A 418 -11.95 -21.73 17.16
CA ASP A 418 -11.22 -22.44 16.09
C ASP A 418 -11.91 -22.42 14.72
N LEU A 419 -13.16 -22.00 14.66
CA LEU A 419 -13.91 -21.83 13.42
C LEU A 419 -13.51 -20.50 12.73
N LEU A 420 -12.43 -20.49 11.95
CA LEU A 420 -11.92 -19.29 11.30
C LEU A 420 -11.81 -19.44 9.77
N PRO A 421 -12.18 -18.40 8.98
CA PRO A 421 -12.98 -17.24 9.39
C PRO A 421 -14.36 -17.66 9.89
N SER A 422 -14.98 -16.85 10.75
CA SER A 422 -16.30 -17.19 11.29
C SER A 422 -17.32 -17.48 10.17
N PRO A 423 -17.96 -18.64 10.16
CA PRO A 423 -18.97 -19.00 9.14
C PRO A 423 -20.17 -18.05 9.13
N PHE A 424 -20.37 -17.33 10.23
CA PHE A 424 -21.48 -16.40 10.40
C PHE A 424 -21.30 -15.06 9.66
N LEU A 425 -20.10 -14.78 9.13
CA LEU A 425 -19.84 -13.53 8.39
C LEU A 425 -20.68 -13.37 7.11
N VAL A 426 -21.12 -14.47 6.51
CA VAL A 426 -21.88 -14.49 5.25
C VAL A 426 -23.39 -14.60 5.46
N SER A 427 -23.84 -14.99 6.67
CA SER A 427 -25.25 -15.20 6.99
C SER A 427 -26.00 -13.87 7.19
N SER A 428 -27.28 -13.83 6.82
CA SER A 428 -28.18 -12.69 7.08
C SER A 428 -28.37 -12.43 8.58
N PHE A 429 -28.36 -13.49 9.40
CA PHE A 429 -28.44 -13.41 10.88
C PHE A 429 -27.07 -13.40 11.56
N GLY A 430 -26.01 -13.51 10.79
CA GLY A 430 -24.64 -13.62 11.29
C GLY A 430 -24.19 -12.44 12.13
N GLU A 431 -24.74 -11.26 11.90
CA GLU A 431 -24.45 -10.07 12.70
C GLU A 431 -24.81 -10.26 14.18
N ASN A 432 -25.98 -10.83 14.47
CA ASN A 432 -26.46 -11.07 15.83
C ASN A 432 -25.61 -12.13 16.53
N ILE A 433 -25.27 -13.21 15.83
CA ILE A 433 -24.39 -14.27 16.33
C ILE A 433 -23.01 -13.69 16.65
N ILE A 434 -22.43 -12.93 15.74
CA ILE A 434 -21.11 -12.31 15.93
C ILE A 434 -21.11 -11.31 17.09
N ARG A 435 -22.16 -10.49 17.20
CA ARG A 435 -22.30 -9.57 18.35
C ARG A 435 -22.37 -10.34 19.67
N PHE A 436 -23.11 -11.43 19.71
CA PHE A 436 -23.22 -12.29 20.88
C PHE A 436 -21.87 -12.93 21.23
N ARG A 437 -21.21 -13.59 20.27
CA ARG A 437 -19.88 -14.22 20.46
C ARG A 437 -18.81 -13.21 20.90
N CYS A 438 -18.85 -11.99 20.38
CA CYS A 438 -17.93 -10.92 20.76
C CYS A 438 -18.28 -10.21 22.08
N GLY A 439 -19.29 -10.66 22.84
CA GLY A 439 -19.75 -9.99 24.04
C GLY A 439 -20.23 -8.55 23.78
N SER A 440 -20.89 -8.32 22.62
CA SER A 440 -21.40 -7.02 22.18
C SER A 440 -22.92 -6.93 22.26
N HIS A 441 -23.52 -7.68 23.15
CA HIS A 441 -24.96 -7.80 23.43
C HIS A 441 -25.39 -7.01 24.67
N SER A 442 -26.70 -7.03 24.99
CA SER A 442 -27.31 -6.31 26.12
C SER A 442 -27.75 -7.23 27.26
N LEU A 443 -27.17 -8.45 27.38
CA LEU A 443 -27.45 -9.33 28.50
C LEU A 443 -27.10 -8.69 29.85
N PRO A 444 -27.80 -9.10 30.95
CA PRO A 444 -27.52 -8.57 32.29
C PRO A 444 -26.06 -8.66 32.70
N ILE A 445 -25.35 -9.75 32.30
CA ILE A 445 -23.91 -9.93 32.56
C ILE A 445 -23.06 -8.79 32.00
N GLU A 446 -23.40 -8.26 30.83
CA GLU A 446 -22.68 -7.14 30.19
C GLU A 446 -23.16 -5.77 30.65
N THR A 447 -24.50 -5.56 30.69
CA THR A 447 -25.07 -4.26 31.10
C THR A 447 -24.81 -3.97 32.58
N GLY A 448 -24.91 -4.98 33.43
CA GLY A 448 -24.58 -4.85 34.86
C GLY A 448 -23.11 -4.52 35.10
N ARG A 449 -22.21 -4.99 34.23
CA ARG A 449 -20.79 -4.60 34.28
C ARG A 449 -20.57 -3.09 34.05
N TRP A 450 -21.34 -2.50 33.13
CA TRP A 450 -21.24 -1.05 32.89
C TRP A 450 -21.73 -0.22 34.07
N SER A 451 -22.77 -0.75 34.77
CA SER A 451 -23.35 -0.14 35.96
C SER A 451 -22.58 -0.51 37.24
N ARG A 452 -21.43 -1.24 37.12
CA ARG A 452 -20.62 -1.73 38.24
C ARG A 452 -21.38 -2.60 39.25
N ILE A 453 -22.41 -3.30 38.77
CA ILE A 453 -23.18 -4.27 39.59
C ILE A 453 -22.33 -5.52 39.80
N PRO A 454 -22.24 -6.11 41.02
CA PRO A 454 -21.60 -7.41 41.25
C PRO A 454 -22.14 -8.50 40.30
N ARG A 455 -21.33 -9.50 39.98
CA ARG A 455 -21.67 -10.49 38.95
C ARG A 455 -22.91 -11.31 39.33
N ASP A 456 -22.98 -11.75 40.55
CA ASP A 456 -24.08 -12.50 41.15
C ASP A 456 -25.42 -11.75 41.19
N GLU A 457 -25.38 -10.44 41.14
CA GLU A 457 -26.56 -9.56 41.10
C GLU A 457 -27.01 -9.23 39.66
N ARG A 458 -26.29 -9.66 38.62
CA ARG A 458 -26.66 -9.41 37.20
C ARG A 458 -27.68 -10.43 36.73
N LEU A 459 -28.89 -10.37 37.27
CA LEU A 459 -29.90 -11.39 37.11
C LEU A 459 -30.73 -11.21 35.85
N CYS A 460 -31.10 -12.31 35.23
CA CYS A 460 -32.17 -12.37 34.23
C CYS A 460 -33.49 -11.87 34.84
N LYS A 461 -34.19 -10.97 34.15
CA LYS A 461 -35.44 -10.38 34.63
C LYS A 461 -36.53 -11.42 34.94
N THR A 462 -36.58 -12.49 34.14
CA THR A 462 -37.58 -13.57 34.23
C THR A 462 -37.14 -14.66 35.18
N CYS A 463 -35.97 -15.25 34.94
CA CYS A 463 -35.54 -16.46 35.66
C CYS A 463 -34.89 -16.20 37.01
N LYS A 464 -34.49 -14.93 37.30
CA LYS A 464 -33.84 -14.52 38.57
C LYS A 464 -32.52 -15.23 38.90
N VAL A 465 -31.86 -15.76 37.84
CA VAL A 465 -30.52 -16.31 37.89
C VAL A 465 -29.57 -15.41 37.08
N VAL A 466 -28.26 -15.60 37.21
CA VAL A 466 -27.27 -14.80 36.45
C VAL A 466 -27.62 -14.85 34.96
N GLY A 467 -27.86 -13.69 34.37
CA GLY A 467 -28.26 -13.59 32.96
C GLY A 467 -27.04 -13.48 32.04
N ASP A 468 -26.29 -14.57 31.90
CA ASP A 468 -25.13 -14.68 31.03
C ASP A 468 -25.44 -15.44 29.73
N GLU A 469 -24.41 -15.66 28.92
CA GLU A 469 -24.53 -16.28 27.61
C GLU A 469 -24.94 -17.75 27.70
N HIS A 470 -24.49 -18.48 28.73
CA HIS A 470 -24.88 -19.87 28.96
C HIS A 470 -26.36 -19.97 29.32
N HIS A 471 -26.80 -19.15 30.27
CA HIS A 471 -28.22 -19.10 30.68
C HIS A 471 -29.13 -18.83 29.47
N VAL A 472 -28.81 -17.85 28.62
CA VAL A 472 -29.63 -17.52 27.46
C VAL A 472 -29.66 -18.61 26.41
N LEU A 473 -28.55 -19.29 26.18
CA LEU A 473 -28.48 -20.37 25.18
C LEU A 473 -29.21 -21.65 25.62
N PHE A 474 -29.23 -21.98 26.91
CA PHE A 474 -29.61 -23.32 27.35
C PHE A 474 -30.71 -23.37 28.42
N GLU A 475 -30.95 -22.28 29.17
CA GLU A 475 -31.74 -22.34 30.40
C GLU A 475 -32.87 -21.32 30.47
N CYS A 476 -32.83 -20.25 29.70
CA CYS A 476 -33.73 -19.12 29.86
C CYS A 476 -35.16 -19.48 29.39
N SER A 477 -36.15 -19.41 30.30
CA SER A 477 -37.55 -19.71 30.01
C SER A 477 -38.22 -18.80 28.96
N ASN A 478 -37.56 -17.69 28.57
CA ASN A 478 -38.07 -16.81 27.52
C ASN A 478 -37.80 -17.31 26.10
N PHE A 479 -36.96 -18.34 25.92
CA PHE A 479 -36.58 -18.85 24.62
C PHE A 479 -36.82 -20.34 24.49
N ILE A 480 -36.99 -20.82 23.27
CA ILE A 480 -37.13 -22.22 22.95
C ILE A 480 -35.72 -22.77 22.65
N HIS A 481 -35.29 -23.75 23.40
CA HIS A 481 -34.00 -24.39 23.31
C HIS A 481 -34.13 -25.72 22.55
N ASN A 482 -33.76 -25.74 21.26
CA ASN A 482 -33.79 -26.92 20.38
C ASN A 482 -32.39 -27.40 20.03
N PHE A 483 -31.43 -27.25 20.96
CA PHE A 483 -30.07 -27.71 20.76
C PHE A 483 -29.89 -29.16 21.23
N GLU A 484 -29.09 -29.93 20.49
CA GLU A 484 -28.72 -31.29 20.85
C GLU A 484 -27.65 -31.34 21.94
N THR A 485 -26.92 -30.25 22.13
CA THR A 485 -25.83 -30.10 23.11
C THR A 485 -26.11 -29.01 24.13
N ASN A 486 -25.64 -29.22 25.36
CA ASN A 486 -25.57 -28.16 26.38
C ASN A 486 -24.12 -27.61 26.51
N ASP A 487 -23.24 -27.92 25.57
CA ASP A 487 -21.86 -27.46 25.54
C ASP A 487 -21.73 -26.20 24.68
N ILE A 488 -21.42 -25.07 25.33
CA ILE A 488 -21.26 -23.77 24.66
C ILE A 488 -20.16 -23.78 23.59
N SER A 489 -19.24 -24.74 23.62
CA SER A 489 -18.19 -24.87 22.59
C SER A 489 -18.69 -25.55 21.32
N LYS A 490 -19.76 -26.33 21.39
CA LYS A 490 -20.28 -27.17 20.29
C LYS A 490 -21.53 -26.59 19.62
N VAL A 491 -22.34 -25.86 20.34
CA VAL A 491 -23.63 -25.32 19.86
C VAL A 491 -23.52 -24.50 18.55
N TRP A 492 -22.36 -23.89 18.29
CA TRP A 492 -22.10 -23.11 17.09
C TRP A 492 -22.07 -23.90 15.79
N LYS A 493 -22.06 -25.23 15.86
CA LYS A 493 -22.07 -26.14 14.70
C LYS A 493 -23.46 -26.69 14.41
N GLU A 494 -24.44 -26.44 15.29
CA GLU A 494 -25.80 -26.92 15.11
C GLU A 494 -26.59 -26.05 14.13
N GLU A 495 -27.40 -26.66 13.28
CA GLU A 495 -28.23 -25.97 12.30
C GLU A 495 -29.25 -25.03 12.95
N ASN A 496 -29.77 -25.41 14.12
CA ASN A 496 -30.76 -24.67 14.88
C ASN A 496 -30.26 -23.34 15.45
N ILE A 497 -28.94 -23.08 15.40
CA ILE A 497 -28.34 -21.84 15.93
C ILE A 497 -28.91 -20.59 15.23
N PHE A 498 -29.17 -20.69 13.94
CA PHE A 498 -29.73 -19.56 13.17
C PHE A 498 -31.15 -19.21 13.56
N SER A 499 -32.05 -20.21 13.71
CA SER A 499 -33.41 -19.99 14.14
C SER A 499 -33.50 -19.45 15.57
N PHE A 500 -32.63 -19.92 16.46
CA PHE A 500 -32.50 -19.39 17.82
C PHE A 500 -32.11 -17.89 17.81
N PHE A 501 -31.14 -17.51 17.02
CA PHE A 501 -30.74 -16.10 16.93
C PHE A 501 -31.73 -15.23 16.16
N GLU A 502 -32.53 -15.77 15.29
CA GLU A 502 -33.67 -15.07 14.70
C GLU A 502 -34.70 -14.69 15.77
N ASP A 503 -35.06 -15.62 16.66
CA ASP A 503 -36.01 -15.36 17.76
C ASP A 503 -35.39 -14.43 18.82
N LEU A 504 -34.10 -14.63 19.16
CA LEU A 504 -33.38 -13.74 20.06
C LEU A 504 -33.31 -12.30 19.53
N SER A 505 -33.26 -12.10 18.22
CA SER A 505 -33.23 -10.78 17.59
C SER A 505 -34.50 -9.99 17.73
N LYS A 506 -35.66 -10.67 17.96
CA LYS A 506 -36.95 -10.06 18.24
C LYS A 506 -37.03 -9.53 19.67
N SER A 507 -36.08 -9.92 20.52
CA SER A 507 -35.94 -9.44 21.90
C SER A 507 -35.02 -8.22 21.96
N GLU A 508 -35.12 -7.39 23.00
CA GLU A 508 -34.24 -6.19 23.22
C GLU A 508 -32.83 -6.56 23.67
N ILE A 509 -32.44 -7.83 23.58
CA ILE A 509 -31.16 -8.37 24.12
C ILE A 509 -29.99 -8.16 23.15
N LEU A 510 -30.20 -8.16 21.85
CA LEU A 510 -29.23 -7.94 20.82
C LEU A 510 -29.26 -6.52 20.27
#